data_32f0e9451cfb23d1058ca0311e512b18
#
_entry.id   32f0e9451cfb23d1058ca0311e512b18
#
_cell.length_a   1.000
_cell.length_b   1.000
_cell.length_c   1.000
_cell.angle_alpha   90.00
_cell.angle_beta   90.00
_cell.angle_gamma   90.00
#
_symmetry.space_group_name_H-M   'P 1'
#
loop_
_entity.id
_entity.type
_entity.pdbx_description
1 polymer ?
#
loop_
_entity_poly.entity_id
_entity_poly.type
_entity_poly.pdbx_seq_one_letter_code
_entity_poly.pdbx_strand_id
1 'polypeptide(L)'
;MNTRKYMFKNSLVACFACCCISFASAGNPPFFPTDVVANAKGELLMTDKGVKRVDVFSPDGKTLLRSFPMDEAPTGILLDGDKAYVTTF
;
A
#
# COMPACT_ATOMS: atom_id res chain seq x y z
N MET A 1 15.66 13.28 -3.27
CA MET A 1 14.41 12.56 -3.01
C MET A 1 13.30 13.10 -3.90
N ASN A 2 12.61 12.23 -4.60
CA ASN A 2 11.53 12.62 -5.49
C ASN A 2 10.18 12.35 -4.83
N THR A 3 9.23 13.24 -5.09
CA THR A 3 7.87 13.06 -4.60
C THR A 3 6.95 12.88 -5.80
N ARG A 4 6.17 11.81 -5.79
CA ARG A 4 5.23 11.52 -6.85
C ARG A 4 3.84 11.36 -6.27
N LYS A 5 2.84 11.80 -7.04
CA LYS A 5 1.46 11.67 -6.65
C LYS A 5 0.88 10.41 -7.26
N TYR A 6 0.35 9.56 -6.42
CA TYR A 6 -0.33 8.35 -6.86
C TYR A 6 -1.78 8.40 -6.41
N MET A 7 -2.67 7.98 -7.28
CA MET A 7 -4.09 7.95 -6.97
C MET A 7 -4.52 6.51 -6.78
N PHE A 8 -4.80 6.14 -5.54
CA PHE A 8 -5.23 4.80 -5.20
C PHE A 8 -6.72 4.82 -4.94
N LYS A 9 -7.47 4.19 -5.84
CA LYS A 9 -8.91 4.10 -5.67
C LYS A 9 -9.20 3.00 -4.70
N ASN A 10 -9.66 3.38 -3.54
CA ASN A 10 -9.88 2.44 -2.47
C ASN A 10 -11.30 1.95 -2.33
N SER A 11 -12.21 2.27 -3.19
CA SER A 11 -13.60 1.96 -2.91
C SER A 11 -14.01 0.58 -3.33
N LEU A 12 -14.37 0.40 -4.55
CA LEU A 12 -15.05 -0.83 -4.97
C LEU A 12 -14.16 -2.03 -5.09
N VAL A 13 -12.94 -1.76 -5.45
CA VAL A 13 -11.99 -2.83 -5.70
C VAL A 13 -11.71 -3.65 -4.46
N ALA A 14 -11.91 -3.03 -3.31
CA ALA A 14 -11.61 -3.69 -2.05
C ALA A 14 -12.34 -5.01 -1.86
N CYS A 15 -13.59 -5.09 -2.25
CA CYS A 15 -14.37 -6.29 -2.00
C CYS A 15 -13.87 -7.50 -2.79
N PHE A 16 -13.56 -7.31 -4.05
CA PHE A 16 -13.08 -8.40 -4.86
C PHE A 16 -11.63 -8.72 -4.58
N ALA A 17 -10.88 -7.69 -4.37
CA ALA A 17 -9.47 -7.85 -4.10
C ALA A 17 -9.22 -8.67 -2.85
N CYS A 18 -10.09 -8.56 -1.86
CA CYS A 18 -9.92 -9.28 -0.61
C CYS A 18 -9.72 -10.77 -0.81
N CYS A 19 -10.55 -11.40 -1.62
CA CYS A 19 -10.46 -12.84 -1.81
C CYS A 19 -9.22 -13.25 -2.56
N CYS A 20 -8.88 -12.52 -3.60
CA CYS A 20 -7.75 -12.89 -4.45
C CYS A 20 -6.41 -12.60 -3.79
N ILE A 21 -6.34 -11.48 -3.11
CA ILE A 21 -5.07 -11.01 -2.57
C ILE A 21 -4.67 -11.77 -1.32
N SER A 22 -5.61 -12.39 -0.64
CA SER A 22 -5.27 -13.22 0.52
C SER A 22 -4.26 -14.29 0.18
N PHE A 23 -4.33 -14.83 -1.02
CA PHE A 23 -3.33 -15.79 -1.47
C PHE A 23 -2.00 -15.14 -1.76
N ALA A 24 -2.04 -13.99 -2.42
CA ALA A 24 -0.83 -13.30 -2.77
C ALA A 24 -0.03 -12.91 -1.53
N SER A 25 -0.72 -12.52 -0.48
CA SER A 25 -0.03 -12.12 0.74
C SER A 25 0.74 -13.25 1.39
N ALA A 26 0.29 -14.48 1.23
CA ALA A 26 0.99 -15.62 1.79
C ALA A 26 2.35 -15.83 1.14
N GLY A 27 2.49 -15.48 -0.14
CA GLY A 27 3.72 -15.66 -0.88
C GLY A 27 4.61 -14.43 -0.96
N ASN A 28 4.11 -13.27 -0.50
CA ASN A 28 4.81 -12.00 -0.67
C ASN A 28 4.83 -11.19 0.62
N PRO A 29 5.56 -11.65 1.62
CA PRO A 29 5.66 -10.89 2.86
C PRO A 29 6.39 -9.57 2.63
N PRO A 30 6.21 -8.59 3.51
CA PRO A 30 6.97 -7.35 3.45
C PRO A 30 8.46 -7.65 3.56
N PHE A 31 9.25 -6.94 2.78
CA PHE A 31 10.68 -7.15 2.77
C PHE A 31 11.43 -6.02 3.46
N PHE A 32 11.07 -4.78 3.16
CA PHE A 32 11.75 -3.62 3.75
C PHE A 32 10.75 -2.48 3.90
N PRO A 33 9.84 -2.57 4.87
CA PRO A 33 8.86 -1.50 5.08
C PRO A 33 9.54 -0.23 5.57
N THR A 34 9.10 0.91 5.04
CA THR A 34 9.70 2.20 5.37
C THR A 34 8.73 3.16 6.02
N ASP A 35 7.44 3.05 5.74
CA ASP A 35 6.45 3.94 6.32
C ASP A 35 5.07 3.28 6.30
N VAL A 36 4.18 3.72 7.19
CA VAL A 36 2.81 3.23 7.23
C VAL A 36 1.88 4.36 7.63
N VAL A 37 0.73 4.42 6.95
CA VAL A 37 -0.33 5.38 7.28
C VAL A 37 -1.67 4.66 7.23
N ALA A 38 -2.68 5.21 7.90
CA ALA A 38 -4.03 4.67 7.88
C ALA A 38 -4.94 5.57 7.07
N ASN A 39 -5.80 4.98 6.24
CA ASN A 39 -6.79 5.75 5.51
C ASN A 39 -8.07 5.92 6.33
N ALA A 40 -9.08 6.55 5.73
CA ALA A 40 -10.34 6.84 6.43
C ALA A 40 -11.11 5.57 6.82
N LYS A 41 -10.84 4.47 6.17
CA LYS A 41 -11.46 3.18 6.50
C LYS A 41 -10.67 2.39 7.54
N GLY A 42 -9.57 2.94 8.02
CA GLY A 42 -8.69 2.25 8.94
C GLY A 42 -7.74 1.27 8.28
N GLU A 43 -7.77 1.16 6.98
CA GLU A 43 -6.82 0.31 6.25
C GLU A 43 -5.42 0.90 6.35
N LEU A 44 -4.43 0.04 6.42
CA LEU A 44 -3.04 0.45 6.57
C LEU A 44 -2.32 0.39 5.24
N LEU A 45 -1.76 1.52 4.83
CA LEU A 45 -0.95 1.60 3.62
C LEU A 45 0.51 1.65 4.02
N MET A 46 1.28 0.70 3.51
CA MET A 46 2.67 0.55 3.89
C MET A 46 3.56 0.60 2.65
N THR A 47 4.55 1.47 2.69
CA THR A 47 5.56 1.50 1.63
C THR A 47 6.61 0.44 1.88
N ASP A 48 6.97 -0.29 0.85
CA ASP A 48 7.99 -1.33 0.93
C ASP A 48 9.09 -1.04 -0.09
N LYS A 49 10.22 -0.61 0.41
CA LYS A 49 11.36 -0.23 -0.40
C LYS A 49 12.00 -1.45 -1.07
N GLY A 50 12.00 -2.58 -0.39
CA GLY A 50 12.70 -3.77 -0.87
C GLY A 50 12.07 -4.38 -2.11
N VAL A 51 10.75 -4.32 -2.22
CA VAL A 51 10.03 -4.88 -3.37
C VAL A 51 9.34 -3.81 -4.20
N LYS A 52 9.57 -2.54 -3.91
CA LYS A 52 9.07 -1.40 -4.67
C LYS A 52 7.55 -1.43 -4.84
N ARG A 53 6.86 -1.43 -3.73
CA ARG A 53 5.39 -1.44 -3.77
C ARG A 53 4.80 -0.72 -2.57
N VAL A 54 3.52 -0.37 -2.70
CA VAL A 54 2.72 0.09 -1.57
C VAL A 54 1.68 -1.01 -1.31
N ASP A 55 1.68 -1.54 -0.11
CA ASP A 55 0.76 -2.59 0.30
C ASP A 55 -0.35 -2.00 1.15
N VAL A 56 -1.57 -2.47 0.95
CA VAL A 56 -2.71 -2.05 1.75
C VAL A 56 -3.20 -3.25 2.55
N PHE A 57 -3.15 -3.11 3.86
CA PHE A 57 -3.56 -4.15 4.79
C PHE A 57 -4.90 -3.81 5.44
N SER A 58 -5.59 -4.83 5.92
CA SER A 58 -6.78 -4.66 6.73
C SER A 58 -6.45 -3.88 8.01
N PRO A 59 -7.47 -3.29 8.68
CA PRO A 59 -7.21 -2.48 9.89
C PRO A 59 -6.50 -3.23 11.01
N ASP A 60 -6.67 -4.54 11.09
CA ASP A 60 -5.97 -5.34 12.08
C ASP A 60 -4.55 -5.72 11.65
N GLY A 61 -4.17 -5.36 10.44
CA GLY A 61 -2.84 -5.64 9.91
C GLY A 61 -2.58 -7.08 9.48
N LYS A 62 -3.62 -7.92 9.48
CA LYS A 62 -3.42 -9.35 9.25
C LYS A 62 -3.61 -9.79 7.81
N THR A 63 -4.34 -9.04 7.02
CA THR A 63 -4.69 -9.42 5.65
C THR A 63 -4.20 -8.37 4.67
N LEU A 64 -3.47 -8.81 3.67
CA LEU A 64 -3.10 -7.93 2.56
C LEU A 64 -4.29 -7.81 1.62
N LEU A 65 -4.81 -6.60 1.47
CA LEU A 65 -5.99 -6.34 0.66
C LEU A 65 -5.62 -6.02 -0.79
N ARG A 66 -4.60 -5.20 -0.99
CA ARG A 66 -4.18 -4.74 -2.31
C ARG A 66 -2.69 -4.43 -2.28
N SER A 67 -2.06 -4.46 -3.46
CA SER A 67 -0.68 -4.01 -3.63
C SER A 67 -0.59 -3.16 -4.88
N PHE A 68 0.19 -2.09 -4.81
CA PHE A 68 0.43 -1.20 -5.93
C PHE A 68 1.93 -1.21 -6.25
N PRO A 69 2.32 -1.81 -7.37
CA PRO A 69 3.74 -1.82 -7.75
C PRO A 69 4.20 -0.42 -8.13
N MET A 70 5.45 -0.12 -7.87
CA MET A 70 6.04 1.17 -8.16
C MET A 70 7.32 1.01 -8.98
N ASP A 71 7.62 2.03 -9.77
CA ASP A 71 8.84 2.03 -10.58
C ASP A 71 10.08 2.29 -9.74
N GLU A 72 9.92 3.05 -8.68
CA GLU A 72 11.02 3.45 -7.82
C GLU A 72 10.75 3.02 -6.38
N ALA A 73 11.81 2.86 -5.61
CA ALA A 73 11.69 2.42 -4.23
C ALA A 73 11.01 3.50 -3.38
N PRO A 74 9.86 3.23 -2.77
CA PRO A 74 9.20 4.20 -1.93
C PRO A 74 9.87 4.33 -0.58
N THR A 75 9.84 5.55 -0.03
CA THR A 75 10.43 5.82 1.28
C THR A 75 9.43 6.40 2.27
N GLY A 76 8.37 7.06 1.80
CA GLY A 76 7.37 7.61 2.68
C GLY A 76 6.05 7.79 1.98
N ILE A 77 4.97 7.94 2.73
CA ILE A 77 3.64 8.09 2.17
C ILE A 77 2.81 9.06 3.01
N LEU A 78 2.03 9.91 2.32
CA LEU A 78 1.10 10.82 2.94
C LEU A 78 -0.23 10.70 2.21
N LEU A 79 -1.31 10.62 2.96
CA LEU A 79 -2.66 10.54 2.39
C LEU A 79 -3.35 11.89 2.43
N ASP A 80 -4.12 12.17 1.36
CA ASP A 80 -4.98 13.33 1.27
C ASP A 80 -6.27 12.90 0.56
N GLY A 81 -7.28 12.54 1.35
CA GLY A 81 -8.51 11.99 0.83
C GLY A 81 -8.27 10.66 0.14
N ASP A 82 -8.60 10.58 -1.14
CA ASP A 82 -8.39 9.39 -1.95
C ASP A 82 -7.05 9.39 -2.69
N LYS A 83 -6.20 10.35 -2.38
CA LYS A 83 -4.89 10.48 -3.03
C LYS A 83 -3.78 10.11 -2.07
N ALA A 84 -2.75 9.52 -2.62
CA ALA A 84 -1.55 9.23 -1.85
C ALA A 84 -0.35 9.90 -2.52
N TYR A 85 0.48 10.53 -1.70
CA TYR A 85 1.72 11.14 -2.14
C TYR A 85 2.85 10.27 -1.61
N VAL A 86 3.62 9.72 -2.50
CA VAL A 86 4.69 8.78 -2.14
C VAL A 86 6.02 9.40 -2.48
N THR A 87 6.92 9.45 -1.51
CA THR A 87 8.28 9.88 -1.75
C THR A 87 9.10 8.69 -2.19
N THR A 88 10.00 8.91 -3.13
CA THR A 88 10.89 7.87 -3.64
C THR A 88 12.33 8.33 -3.49
N PHE A 89 13.19 7.39 -3.55
CA PHE A 89 14.61 7.67 -3.36
C PHE A 89 15.36 7.74 -4.67
#